data_73faebc00a864c56c29db83e7a511bed
#
_entry.id   73faebc00a864c56c29db83e7a511bed
#
_cell.length_a   1.000
_cell.length_b   1.000
_cell.length_c   1.000
_cell.angle_alpha   90.00
_cell.angle_beta   90.00
_cell.angle_gamma   90.00
#
_symmetry.space_group_name_H-M   'P 1'
#
loop_
_entity.id
_entity.type
_entity.pdbx_description
1 polymer ?
#
loop_
_entity_poly.entity_id
_entity_poly.type
_entity_poly.pdbx_seq_one_letter_code
_entity_poly.pdbx_strand_id
1 'polypeptide(L)'
;MNFTLDQLVALESIGRTGSFAKAAVEMHRVPSAISYLIRELESSLGLEVFDRSRRKSELTPAGNKILQEALGVLRQSQMLERTASELKGGWEPSLHVVIDGALPMSPMSDCLRRFADPTIPTSLRIDVEYQEGVIDVLEGDSADVALVLGFAGDGDDDGYNCRPLDPLELLLVAAPDHPLAGKAL
;
A
#
# COMPACT_ATOMS: atom_id res chain seq x y z
N MET A 1 -7.38 27.92 -2.63
CA MET A 1 -6.69 26.69 -3.06
C MET A 1 -7.68 25.87 -3.87
N ASN A 2 -7.35 25.55 -5.12
CA ASN A 2 -8.25 24.81 -6.02
C ASN A 2 -7.51 23.62 -6.63
N PHE A 3 -7.08 22.68 -5.81
CA PHE A 3 -6.62 21.38 -6.29
C PHE A 3 -7.72 20.33 -6.17
N THR A 4 -7.61 19.24 -6.92
CA THR A 4 -8.58 18.14 -6.96
C THR A 4 -7.95 16.84 -6.47
N LEU A 5 -8.78 15.87 -6.03
CA LEU A 5 -8.30 14.54 -5.66
C LEU A 5 -7.58 13.84 -6.83
N ASP A 6 -8.05 13.99 -8.07
CA ASP A 6 -7.39 13.45 -9.27
C ASP A 6 -5.93 13.93 -9.41
N GLN A 7 -5.64 15.17 -9.04
CA GLN A 7 -4.29 15.72 -9.06
C GLN A 7 -3.41 15.10 -7.97
N LEU A 8 -3.99 14.84 -6.78
CA LEU A 8 -3.28 14.17 -5.69
C LEU A 8 -3.01 12.69 -6.02
N VAL A 9 -3.98 11.99 -6.61
CA VAL A 9 -3.80 10.62 -7.11
C VAL A 9 -2.70 10.55 -8.17
N ALA A 10 -2.65 11.52 -9.09
CA ALA A 10 -1.59 11.59 -10.09
C ALA A 10 -0.21 11.80 -9.44
N LEU A 11 -0.12 12.67 -8.44
CA LEU A 11 1.11 12.90 -7.68
C LEU A 11 1.58 11.63 -6.95
N GLU A 12 0.66 10.93 -6.25
CA GLU A 12 0.94 9.66 -5.57
C GLU A 12 1.46 8.61 -6.55
N SER A 13 0.72 8.35 -7.64
CA SER A 13 1.08 7.33 -8.61
C SER A 13 2.44 7.60 -9.27
N ILE A 14 2.78 8.87 -9.58
CA ILE A 14 4.10 9.21 -10.09
C ILE A 14 5.17 9.02 -9.01
N GLY A 15 4.90 9.44 -7.77
CA GLY A 15 5.83 9.28 -6.63
C GLY A 15 6.21 7.82 -6.42
N ARG A 16 5.23 6.92 -6.42
CA ARG A 16 5.40 5.47 -6.22
C ARG A 16 6.03 4.77 -7.43
N THR A 17 5.58 5.07 -8.65
CA THR A 17 6.07 4.38 -9.87
C THR A 17 7.37 4.98 -10.43
N GLY A 18 7.72 6.19 -10.01
CA GLY A 18 8.83 6.98 -10.54
C GLY A 18 8.67 7.37 -12.02
N SER A 19 7.42 7.34 -12.57
CA SER A 19 7.21 7.53 -14.02
C SER A 19 5.83 8.07 -14.37
N PHE A 20 5.78 9.17 -15.08
CA PHE A 20 4.55 9.72 -15.66
C PHE A 20 3.83 8.74 -16.61
N ALA A 21 4.60 7.95 -17.36
CA ALA A 21 4.02 6.97 -18.28
C ALA A 21 3.37 5.80 -17.52
N LYS A 22 4.01 5.30 -16.46
CA LYS A 22 3.42 4.24 -15.62
C LYS A 22 2.18 4.74 -14.89
N ALA A 23 2.23 5.93 -14.29
CA ALA A 23 1.08 6.55 -13.66
C ALA A 23 -0.09 6.74 -14.64
N ALA A 24 0.20 7.08 -15.89
CA ALA A 24 -0.83 7.20 -16.92
C ALA A 24 -1.53 5.85 -17.20
N VAL A 25 -0.77 4.76 -17.24
CA VAL A 25 -1.33 3.41 -17.40
C VAL A 25 -2.23 3.05 -16.21
N GLU A 26 -1.77 3.26 -14.97
CA GLU A 26 -2.55 2.98 -13.76
C GLU A 26 -3.84 3.77 -13.68
N MET A 27 -3.79 5.05 -14.04
CA MET A 27 -4.97 5.92 -14.03
C MET A 27 -5.84 5.79 -15.30
N HIS A 28 -5.52 4.86 -16.19
CA HIS A 28 -6.21 4.70 -17.49
C HIS A 28 -6.30 6.00 -18.29
N ARG A 29 -5.22 6.79 -18.29
CA ARG A 29 -5.11 8.08 -18.96
C ARG A 29 -3.91 8.12 -19.93
N VAL A 30 -3.88 9.13 -20.76
CA VAL A 30 -2.69 9.40 -21.60
C VAL A 30 -1.65 10.19 -20.80
N PRO A 31 -0.33 10.05 -21.07
CA PRO A 31 0.73 10.75 -20.33
C PRO A 31 0.60 12.28 -20.33
N SER A 32 0.05 12.86 -21.39
CA SER A 32 -0.20 14.29 -21.47
C SER A 32 -1.25 14.77 -20.45
N ALA A 33 -2.28 13.94 -20.17
CA ALA A 33 -3.28 14.25 -19.16
C ALA A 33 -2.67 14.24 -17.75
N ILE A 34 -1.81 13.27 -17.44
CA ILE A 34 -1.10 13.23 -16.15
C ILE A 34 -0.19 14.45 -16.00
N SER A 35 0.54 14.80 -17.07
CA SER A 35 1.39 16.00 -17.08
C SER A 35 0.59 17.29 -16.89
N TYR A 36 -0.64 17.32 -17.39
CA TYR A 36 -1.56 18.43 -17.19
C TYR A 36 -2.00 18.52 -15.73
N LEU A 37 -2.46 17.41 -15.14
CA LEU A 37 -2.89 17.36 -13.72
C LEU A 37 -1.79 17.89 -12.79
N ILE A 38 -0.55 17.47 -13.00
CA ILE A 38 0.57 17.92 -12.18
C ILE A 38 0.85 19.41 -12.35
N ARG A 39 0.80 19.94 -13.60
CA ARG A 39 1.01 21.39 -13.80
C ARG A 39 -0.08 22.23 -13.14
N GLU A 40 -1.33 21.79 -13.19
CA GLU A 40 -2.45 22.45 -12.52
C GLU A 40 -2.27 22.40 -11.00
N LEU A 41 -1.81 21.28 -10.45
CA LEU A 41 -1.48 21.17 -9.03
C LEU A 41 -0.37 22.16 -8.64
N GLU A 42 0.75 22.16 -9.37
CA GLU A 42 1.87 23.08 -9.17
C GLU A 42 1.42 24.55 -9.26
N SER A 43 0.59 24.87 -10.25
CA SER A 43 0.01 26.21 -10.41
C SER A 43 -0.88 26.61 -9.23
N SER A 44 -1.70 25.67 -8.74
CA SER A 44 -2.61 25.92 -7.60
C SER A 44 -1.85 26.11 -6.28
N LEU A 45 -0.74 25.41 -6.12
CA LEU A 45 0.10 25.48 -4.91
C LEU A 45 1.16 26.62 -4.98
N GLY A 46 1.44 27.12 -6.19
CA GLY A 46 2.51 28.09 -6.43
C GLY A 46 3.93 27.52 -6.21
N LEU A 47 4.09 26.19 -6.34
CA LEU A 47 5.32 25.44 -6.07
C LEU A 47 5.59 24.43 -7.18
N GLU A 48 6.85 24.24 -7.53
CA GLU A 48 7.27 23.13 -8.39
C GLU A 48 7.41 21.86 -7.55
N VAL A 49 6.63 20.83 -7.92
CA VAL A 49 6.62 19.53 -7.26
C VAL A 49 7.63 18.60 -7.88
N PHE A 50 7.87 18.72 -9.20
CA PHE A 50 8.84 17.94 -9.94
C PHE A 50 9.95 18.80 -10.55
N ASP A 51 11.20 18.37 -10.40
CA ASP A 51 12.33 18.90 -11.15
C ASP A 51 12.32 18.33 -12.57
N ARG A 52 12.13 19.19 -13.55
CA ARG A 52 12.10 18.85 -14.99
C ARG A 52 13.39 19.17 -15.72
N SER A 53 14.40 19.68 -15.00
CA SER A 53 15.69 20.01 -15.60
C SER A 53 16.49 18.79 -16.01
N ARG A 54 16.16 17.61 -15.45
CA ARG A 54 16.80 16.33 -15.68
C ARG A 54 16.02 15.46 -16.66
N ARG A 55 16.72 14.52 -17.28
CA ARG A 55 16.11 13.54 -18.21
C ARG A 55 15.02 12.70 -17.56
N LYS A 56 15.10 12.47 -16.25
CA LYS A 56 14.09 11.81 -15.42
C LYS A 56 13.53 12.84 -14.44
N SER A 57 12.23 13.05 -14.46
CA SER A 57 11.58 13.94 -13.50
C SER A 57 11.65 13.33 -12.11
N GLU A 58 12.21 14.06 -11.16
CA GLU A 58 12.34 13.67 -9.75
C GLU A 58 11.55 14.65 -8.89
N LEU A 59 11.05 14.19 -7.74
CA LEU A 59 10.38 15.07 -6.79
C LEU A 59 11.38 16.10 -6.24
N THR A 60 10.94 17.34 -6.18
CA THR A 60 11.69 18.39 -5.44
C THR A 60 11.59 18.14 -3.93
N PRO A 61 12.44 18.76 -3.09
CA PRO A 61 12.25 18.73 -1.63
C PRO A 61 10.87 19.22 -1.19
N ALA A 62 10.32 20.23 -1.88
CA ALA A 62 8.94 20.68 -1.68
C ALA A 62 7.94 19.62 -2.14
N GLY A 63 8.17 19.00 -3.29
CA GLY A 63 7.34 17.93 -3.84
C GLY A 63 7.23 16.73 -2.90
N ASN A 64 8.31 16.34 -2.25
CA ASN A 64 8.29 15.26 -1.27
C ASN A 64 7.39 15.60 -0.07
N LYS A 65 7.45 16.83 0.45
CA LYS A 65 6.57 17.27 1.54
C LYS A 65 5.10 17.30 1.09
N ILE A 66 4.83 17.84 -0.11
CA ILE A 66 3.48 17.88 -0.65
C ILE A 66 2.94 16.47 -0.88
N LEU A 67 3.76 15.51 -1.32
CA LEU A 67 3.36 14.12 -1.46
C LEU A 67 2.92 13.52 -0.13
N GLN A 68 3.65 13.73 0.96
CA GLN A 68 3.27 13.22 2.29
C GLN A 68 1.91 13.78 2.74
N GLU A 69 1.69 15.09 2.58
CA GLU A 69 0.39 15.70 2.91
C GLU A 69 -0.74 15.21 1.98
N ALA A 70 -0.44 15.03 0.69
CA ALA A 70 -1.38 14.50 -0.29
C ALA A 70 -1.84 13.08 0.07
N LEU A 71 -0.93 12.22 0.54
CA LEU A 71 -1.27 10.89 1.04
C LEU A 71 -2.27 10.97 2.20
N GLY A 72 -2.09 11.91 3.14
CA GLY A 72 -3.04 12.15 4.22
C GLY A 72 -4.44 12.52 3.72
N VAL A 73 -4.54 13.40 2.73
CA VAL A 73 -5.82 13.81 2.13
C VAL A 73 -6.50 12.64 1.41
N LEU A 74 -5.73 11.85 0.67
CA LEU A 74 -6.24 10.68 -0.05
C LEU A 74 -6.78 9.63 0.94
N ARG A 75 -6.09 9.38 2.05
CA ARG A 75 -6.56 8.50 3.13
C ARG A 75 -7.90 8.99 3.71
N GLN A 76 -8.01 10.27 4.01
CA GLN A 76 -9.26 10.82 4.53
C GLN A 76 -10.42 10.70 3.53
N SER A 77 -10.14 10.84 2.23
CA SER A 77 -11.14 10.61 1.18
C SER A 77 -11.62 9.15 1.17
N GLN A 78 -10.71 8.19 1.29
CA GLN A 78 -11.04 6.76 1.39
C GLN A 78 -11.86 6.44 2.65
N MET A 79 -11.50 7.01 3.80
CA MET A 79 -12.28 6.85 5.02
C MET A 79 -13.71 7.39 4.88
N LEU A 80 -13.89 8.51 4.18
CA LEU A 80 -15.23 9.05 3.89
C LEU A 80 -16.05 8.07 3.04
N GLU A 81 -15.45 7.47 2.02
CA GLU A 81 -16.11 6.47 1.17
C GLU A 81 -16.49 5.21 1.96
N ARG A 82 -15.62 4.74 2.86
CA ARG A 82 -15.90 3.63 3.77
C ARG A 82 -17.07 3.94 4.67
N THR A 83 -17.05 5.07 5.38
CA THR A 83 -18.14 5.49 6.26
C THR A 83 -19.46 5.57 5.49
N ALA A 84 -19.45 6.11 4.28
CA ALA A 84 -20.64 6.17 3.45
C ALA A 84 -21.15 4.78 3.04
N SER A 85 -20.25 3.83 2.78
CA SER A 85 -20.58 2.44 2.47
C SER A 85 -21.15 1.71 3.68
N GLU A 86 -20.54 1.84 4.86
CA GLU A 86 -21.01 1.28 6.12
C GLU A 86 -22.44 1.77 6.47
N LEU A 87 -22.70 3.07 6.33
CA LEU A 87 -24.01 3.67 6.56
C LEU A 87 -25.10 3.13 5.61
N LYS A 88 -24.71 2.68 4.42
CA LYS A 88 -25.60 2.02 3.47
C LYS A 88 -25.80 0.53 3.75
N GLY A 89 -25.11 -0.04 4.78
CA GLY A 89 -25.11 -1.47 5.08
C GLY A 89 -24.46 -2.31 3.98
N GLY A 90 -23.60 -1.71 3.17
CA GLY A 90 -22.92 -2.34 2.03
C GLY A 90 -21.55 -2.91 2.38
N TRP A 91 -20.98 -3.61 1.41
CA TRP A 91 -19.58 -4.04 1.45
C TRP A 91 -18.64 -2.85 1.26
N GLU A 92 -17.44 -2.93 1.83
CA GLU A 92 -16.36 -1.99 1.50
C GLU A 92 -16.03 -2.08 0.01
N PRO A 93 -15.85 -0.95 -0.68
CA PRO A 93 -15.57 -0.96 -2.12
C PRO A 93 -14.19 -1.57 -2.46
N SER A 94 -13.23 -1.45 -1.55
CA SER A 94 -11.88 -2.00 -1.70
C SER A 94 -11.34 -2.47 -0.36
N LEU A 95 -10.53 -3.51 -0.40
CA LEU A 95 -9.76 -4.02 0.74
C LEU A 95 -8.30 -4.18 0.29
N HIS A 96 -7.39 -3.50 0.96
CA HIS A 96 -5.96 -3.62 0.71
C HIS A 96 -5.30 -4.42 1.83
N VAL A 97 -4.74 -5.56 1.48
CA VAL A 97 -4.07 -6.49 2.39
C VAL A 97 -2.58 -6.51 2.08
N VAL A 98 -1.75 -6.26 3.07
CA VAL A 98 -0.29 -6.48 2.98
C VAL A 98 0.08 -7.76 3.71
N ILE A 99 0.92 -8.59 3.11
CA ILE A 99 1.26 -9.91 3.61
C ILE A 99 2.78 -10.02 3.74
N ASP A 100 3.24 -10.50 4.90
CA ASP A 100 4.66 -10.84 5.05
C ASP A 100 4.99 -12.04 4.16
N GLY A 101 5.96 -11.84 3.25
CA GLY A 101 6.41 -12.86 2.29
C GLY A 101 7.04 -14.11 2.93
N ALA A 102 7.33 -14.08 4.23
CA ALA A 102 7.75 -15.26 5.00
C ALA A 102 6.56 -16.19 5.37
N LEU A 103 5.31 -15.72 5.23
CA LEU A 103 4.12 -16.51 5.51
C LEU A 103 3.79 -17.48 4.37
N PRO A 104 3.33 -18.70 4.70
CA PRO A 104 2.92 -19.65 3.69
C PRO A 104 1.66 -19.17 2.95
N MET A 105 1.74 -19.06 1.63
CA MET A 105 0.61 -18.58 0.79
C MET A 105 -0.51 -19.64 0.61
N SER A 106 -0.24 -20.91 0.93
CA SER A 106 -1.21 -22.00 0.71
C SER A 106 -2.54 -21.82 1.46
N PRO A 107 -2.56 -21.51 2.77
CA PRO A 107 -3.81 -21.25 3.49
C PRO A 107 -4.55 -20.02 2.97
N MET A 108 -3.79 -19.04 2.45
CA MET A 108 -4.32 -17.80 1.93
C MET A 108 -5.12 -17.99 0.64
N SER A 109 -4.72 -18.94 -0.19
CA SER A 109 -5.34 -19.17 -1.51
C SER A 109 -6.83 -19.47 -1.43
N ASP A 110 -7.27 -20.16 -0.39
CA ASP A 110 -8.67 -20.49 -0.18
C ASP A 110 -9.49 -19.27 0.29
N CYS A 111 -8.88 -18.41 1.10
CA CYS A 111 -9.48 -17.13 1.48
C CYS A 111 -9.63 -16.23 0.25
N LEU A 112 -8.59 -16.10 -0.56
CA LEU A 112 -8.57 -15.27 -1.76
C LEU A 112 -9.60 -15.70 -2.81
N ARG A 113 -9.81 -17.02 -2.97
CA ARG A 113 -10.84 -17.54 -3.86
C ARG A 113 -12.25 -17.08 -3.50
N ARG A 114 -12.54 -16.80 -2.23
CA ARG A 114 -13.84 -16.27 -1.81
C ARG A 114 -14.07 -14.86 -2.35
N PHE A 115 -13.02 -14.04 -2.42
CA PHE A 115 -13.12 -12.71 -3.02
C PHE A 115 -13.23 -12.72 -4.55
N ALA A 116 -12.96 -13.84 -5.19
CA ALA A 116 -13.21 -14.02 -6.62
C ALA A 116 -14.70 -14.28 -6.96
N ASP A 117 -15.56 -14.39 -5.94
CA ASP A 117 -17.01 -14.52 -6.13
C ASP A 117 -17.59 -13.20 -6.66
N PRO A 118 -18.27 -13.23 -7.83
CA PRO A 118 -18.86 -12.01 -8.41
C PRO A 118 -19.94 -11.35 -7.54
N THR A 119 -20.44 -12.02 -6.51
CA THR A 119 -21.42 -11.47 -5.56
C THR A 119 -20.77 -10.57 -4.49
N ILE A 120 -19.46 -10.65 -4.34
CA ILE A 120 -18.69 -9.79 -3.42
C ILE A 120 -18.22 -8.54 -4.19
N PRO A 121 -18.80 -7.38 -3.95
CA PRO A 121 -18.47 -6.16 -4.71
C PRO A 121 -17.18 -5.47 -4.26
N THR A 122 -16.41 -6.10 -3.35
CA THR A 122 -15.16 -5.56 -2.81
C THR A 122 -13.99 -5.88 -3.75
N SER A 123 -13.28 -4.87 -4.21
CA SER A 123 -12.02 -5.04 -4.91
C SER A 123 -10.91 -5.39 -3.90
N LEU A 124 -10.23 -6.50 -4.10
CA LEU A 124 -9.14 -6.94 -3.25
C LEU A 124 -7.78 -6.58 -3.89
N ARG A 125 -6.97 -5.83 -3.15
CA ARG A 125 -5.56 -5.60 -3.49
C ARG A 125 -4.69 -6.32 -2.47
N ILE A 126 -3.63 -6.99 -2.96
CA ILE A 126 -2.68 -7.69 -2.12
C ILE A 126 -1.27 -7.26 -2.52
N ASP A 127 -0.55 -6.77 -1.55
CA ASP A 127 0.88 -6.49 -1.67
C ASP A 127 1.65 -7.45 -0.75
N VAL A 128 2.83 -7.86 -1.20
CA VAL A 128 3.73 -8.72 -0.42
C VAL A 128 4.96 -7.91 -0.08
N GLU A 129 5.23 -7.81 1.21
CA GLU A 129 6.39 -7.11 1.77
C GLU A 129 7.13 -8.03 2.73
N TYR A 130 8.26 -7.60 3.26
CA TYR A 130 9.07 -8.40 4.16
C TYR A 130 9.35 -7.64 5.45
N GLN A 131 9.12 -8.30 6.59
CA GLN A 131 9.46 -7.78 7.91
C GLN A 131 8.97 -6.34 8.15
N GLU A 132 9.90 -5.39 8.36
CA GLU A 132 9.58 -3.98 8.64
C GLU A 132 8.75 -3.33 7.52
N GLY A 133 8.93 -3.74 6.28
CA GLY A 133 8.17 -3.21 5.15
C GLY A 133 6.66 -3.43 5.27
N VAL A 134 6.21 -4.50 5.94
CA VAL A 134 4.78 -4.76 6.20
C VAL A 134 4.22 -3.71 7.16
N ILE A 135 4.99 -3.40 8.22
CA ILE A 135 4.61 -2.42 9.23
C ILE A 135 4.62 -1.01 8.62
N ASP A 136 5.64 -0.66 7.84
CA ASP A 136 5.72 0.63 7.16
C ASP A 136 4.49 0.90 6.26
N VAL A 137 4.01 -0.14 5.55
CA VAL A 137 2.80 -0.03 4.70
C VAL A 137 1.55 0.16 5.55
N LEU A 138 1.45 -0.53 6.70
CA LEU A 138 0.32 -0.40 7.61
C LEU A 138 0.31 0.96 8.32
N GLU A 139 1.46 1.39 8.89
CA GLU A 139 1.63 2.70 9.55
C GLU A 139 1.45 3.86 8.58
N GLY A 140 1.84 3.67 7.32
CA GLY A 140 1.56 4.60 6.24
C GLY A 140 0.09 4.68 5.85
N ASP A 141 -0.83 3.99 6.56
CA ASP A 141 -2.27 3.84 6.22
C ASP A 141 -2.47 3.44 4.75
N SER A 142 -1.51 2.72 4.18
CA SER A 142 -1.59 2.27 2.79
C SER A 142 -2.23 0.90 2.65
N ALA A 143 -2.42 0.18 3.77
CA ALA A 143 -3.14 -1.09 3.84
C ALA A 143 -4.20 -1.06 4.94
N ASP A 144 -5.25 -1.85 4.75
CA ASP A 144 -6.36 -2.00 5.68
C ASP A 144 -6.12 -3.14 6.68
N VAL A 145 -5.43 -4.17 6.21
CA VAL A 145 -5.09 -5.38 6.96
C VAL A 145 -3.65 -5.76 6.67
N ALA A 146 -2.92 -6.11 7.72
CA ALA A 146 -1.59 -6.69 7.60
C ALA A 146 -1.59 -8.12 8.17
N LEU A 147 -0.95 -9.03 7.45
CA LEU A 147 -0.62 -10.37 7.94
C LEU A 147 0.88 -10.39 8.18
N VAL A 148 1.27 -10.45 9.43
CA VAL A 148 2.66 -10.34 9.86
C VAL A 148 3.14 -11.61 10.52
N LEU A 149 4.41 -11.92 10.33
CA LEU A 149 5.12 -12.86 11.18
C LEU A 149 5.59 -12.10 12.42
N GLY A 150 5.00 -12.38 13.58
CA GLY A 150 5.30 -11.65 14.78
C GLY A 150 5.12 -12.47 16.04
N PHE A 151 5.60 -11.95 17.14
CA PHE A 151 5.30 -12.50 18.45
C PHE A 151 3.87 -12.09 18.82
N ALA A 152 3.09 -13.05 19.33
CA ALA A 152 1.85 -12.75 20.02
C ALA A 152 2.21 -11.99 21.31
N GLY A 153 2.40 -10.70 21.20
CA GLY A 153 2.45 -9.80 22.35
C GLY A 153 1.04 -9.64 22.87
N ASP A 154 0.85 -9.84 24.17
CA ASP A 154 -0.38 -9.45 24.86
C ASP A 154 -0.44 -7.93 24.85
N GLY A 155 -1.16 -7.34 23.94
CA GLY A 155 -1.46 -5.93 24.11
C GLY A 155 -1.77 -5.17 22.85
N ASP A 156 -2.73 -4.30 22.97
CA ASP A 156 -3.00 -3.09 22.19
C ASP A 156 -1.78 -2.13 22.20
N ASP A 157 -0.59 -2.62 21.85
CA ASP A 157 0.56 -1.75 21.61
C ASP A 157 0.44 -1.22 20.19
N ASP A 158 0.47 0.09 20.05
CA ASP A 158 0.50 0.88 18.82
C ASP A 158 -0.86 1.16 18.12
N GLY A 159 -2.00 0.92 18.76
CA GLY A 159 -3.29 1.36 18.23
C GLY A 159 -3.91 0.46 17.16
N TYR A 160 -3.36 -0.73 16.95
CA TYR A 160 -3.88 -1.74 16.01
C TYR A 160 -4.66 -2.84 16.73
N ASN A 161 -5.75 -3.29 16.10
CA ASN A 161 -6.49 -4.46 16.58
C ASN A 161 -5.82 -5.73 16.06
N CYS A 162 -4.99 -6.37 16.89
CA CYS A 162 -4.25 -7.55 16.53
C CYS A 162 -5.00 -8.85 16.91
N ARG A 163 -4.96 -9.83 16.03
CA ARG A 163 -5.48 -11.18 16.28
C ARG A 163 -4.42 -12.23 15.94
N PRO A 164 -4.04 -13.09 16.90
CA PRO A 164 -3.19 -14.24 16.59
C PRO A 164 -3.95 -15.19 15.65
N LEU A 165 -3.26 -15.68 14.62
CA LEU A 165 -3.78 -16.69 13.69
C LEU A 165 -3.32 -18.08 14.15
N ASP A 166 -2.20 -18.57 13.61
CA ASP A 166 -1.63 -19.86 13.92
C ASP A 166 -0.13 -19.73 14.23
N PRO A 167 0.42 -20.56 15.12
CA PRO A 167 1.85 -20.61 15.37
C PRO A 167 2.58 -21.19 14.14
N LEU A 168 3.72 -20.58 13.78
CA LEU A 168 4.63 -21.11 12.77
C LEU A 168 5.83 -21.75 13.45
N GLU A 169 6.19 -22.94 13.00
CA GLU A 169 7.40 -23.62 13.44
C GLU A 169 8.58 -23.19 12.57
N LEU A 170 9.62 -22.65 13.21
CA LEU A 170 10.87 -22.32 12.54
C LEU A 170 11.83 -23.50 12.67
N LEU A 171 12.30 -23.99 11.53
CA LEU A 171 13.26 -25.09 11.45
C LEU A 171 14.59 -24.58 10.90
N LEU A 172 15.67 -24.90 11.60
CA LEU A 172 17.00 -24.73 11.03
C LEU A 172 17.30 -25.92 10.12
N VAL A 173 17.61 -25.65 8.87
CA VAL A 173 17.94 -26.68 7.88
C VAL A 173 19.37 -26.50 7.39
N ALA A 174 20.05 -27.62 7.15
CA ALA A 174 21.39 -27.65 6.58
C ALA A 174 21.49 -28.76 5.54
N ALA A 175 22.45 -28.65 4.62
CA ALA A 175 22.75 -29.74 3.70
C ALA A 175 23.20 -30.99 4.52
N PRO A 176 22.94 -32.21 4.01
CA PRO A 176 23.26 -33.45 4.75
C PRO A 176 24.74 -33.59 5.14
N ASP A 177 25.64 -33.02 4.37
CA ASP A 177 27.08 -33.01 4.55
C ASP A 177 27.60 -31.75 5.28
N HIS A 178 26.72 -30.89 5.75
CA HIS A 178 27.12 -29.66 6.45
C HIS A 178 27.73 -30.00 7.82
N PRO A 179 28.84 -29.33 8.25
CA PRO A 179 29.51 -29.61 9.54
C PRO A 179 28.63 -29.51 10.79
N LEU A 180 27.50 -28.80 10.70
CA LEU A 180 26.51 -28.66 11.75
C LEU A 180 25.33 -29.64 11.62
N ALA A 181 25.27 -30.46 10.57
CA ALA A 181 24.21 -31.44 10.43
C ALA A 181 24.24 -32.46 11.55
N GLY A 182 23.11 -32.65 12.22
CA GLY A 182 22.99 -33.59 13.36
C GLY A 182 23.60 -33.14 14.69
N LYS A 183 24.03 -31.88 14.78
CA LYS A 183 24.44 -31.29 16.09
C LYS A 183 23.23 -30.60 16.71
N ALA A 184 23.03 -30.80 18.00
CA ALA A 184 22.14 -29.96 18.80
C ALA A 184 22.77 -28.56 18.88
N LEU A 185 22.00 -27.54 18.56
CA LEU A 185 22.37 -26.13 18.69
C LEU A 185 21.91 -25.61 20.04
#